data_9588370f78d7deb6c9cfa6184c967083
#
_entry.id   9588370f78d7deb6c9cfa6184c967083
#
_cell.length_a   1.000
_cell.length_b   1.000
_cell.length_c   1.000
_cell.angle_alpha   90.00
_cell.angle_beta   90.00
_cell.angle_gamma   90.00
#
_symmetry.space_group_name_H-M   'P 1'
#
loop_
_entity.id
_entity.type
_entity.pdbx_description
1 polymer ?
#
loop_
_entity_poly.entity_id
_entity_poly.type
_entity_poly.pdbx_seq_one_letter_code
_entity_poly.pdbx_strand_id
1 'polypeptide(L)'
;MEAELIRLGLLNTDEVKKQSQDQPLYKKYFPHGTSHYLGLDVHDYGDKYRKFEPGMVLTCEPGIYIRDEAIGVRIENDILVTEGRPVDLTANIPREAEEIEELMNK
;
A
#
# COMPACT_ATOMS: atom_id res chain seq x y z
N MET A 1 5.97 7.33 -0.44
CA MET A 1 4.62 7.93 -0.55
C MET A 1 4.64 9.43 -0.88
N GLU A 2 5.24 10.33 -0.07
CA GLU A 2 5.26 11.78 -0.35
C GLU A 2 5.80 12.15 -1.73
N ALA A 3 6.93 11.57 -2.14
CA ALA A 3 7.53 11.84 -3.45
C ALA A 3 6.58 11.51 -4.62
N GLU A 4 5.83 10.42 -4.51
CA GLU A 4 4.86 10.03 -5.52
C GLU A 4 3.63 10.96 -5.53
N LEU A 5 3.15 11.38 -4.36
CA LEU A 5 2.06 12.35 -4.26
C LEU A 5 2.45 13.72 -4.82
N ILE A 6 3.71 14.12 -4.65
CA ILE A 6 4.25 15.33 -5.29
C ILE A 6 4.30 15.15 -6.81
N ARG A 7 4.78 14.01 -7.31
CA ARG A 7 4.83 13.69 -8.74
C ARG A 7 3.46 13.70 -9.40
N LEU A 8 2.44 13.24 -8.67
CA LEU A 8 1.04 13.26 -9.10
C LEU A 8 0.37 14.65 -8.98
N GLY A 9 1.07 15.65 -8.43
CA GLY A 9 0.51 16.99 -8.22
C GLY A 9 -0.48 17.11 -7.06
N LEU A 10 -0.57 16.08 -6.22
CA LEU A 10 -1.47 16.06 -5.05
C LEU A 10 -0.88 16.75 -3.83
N LEU A 11 0.45 16.83 -3.74
CA LEU A 11 1.18 17.58 -2.71
C LEU A 11 2.16 18.56 -3.34
N ASN A 12 2.42 19.65 -2.62
CA ASN A 12 3.41 20.65 -2.99
C ASN A 12 4.70 20.46 -2.19
N THR A 13 5.86 20.54 -2.86
CA THR A 13 7.19 20.36 -2.24
C THR A 13 7.44 21.35 -1.09
N ASP A 14 7.00 22.60 -1.23
CA ASP A 14 7.25 23.64 -0.23
C ASP A 14 6.37 23.46 1.01
N GLU A 15 5.18 22.94 0.85
CA GLU A 15 4.29 22.57 1.96
C GLU A 15 4.83 21.37 2.72
N VAL A 16 5.31 20.33 2.00
CA VAL A 16 5.92 19.14 2.60
C VAL A 16 7.15 19.49 3.42
N LYS A 17 8.00 20.43 2.96
CA LYS A 17 9.15 20.91 3.73
C LYS A 17 8.79 21.63 5.04
N LYS A 18 7.60 22.21 5.11
CA LYS A 18 7.11 22.98 6.26
C LYS A 18 6.17 22.18 7.17
N GLN A 19 5.83 20.94 6.81
CA GLN A 19 4.89 20.14 7.56
C GLN A 19 5.40 19.75 8.95
N SER A 20 4.49 19.53 9.88
CA SER A 20 4.80 18.92 11.18
C SER A 20 5.04 17.41 11.02
N GLN A 21 6.00 16.87 11.77
CA GLN A 21 6.26 15.43 11.83
C GLN A 21 5.06 14.64 12.40
N ASP A 22 4.30 15.26 13.31
CA ASP A 22 3.14 14.63 13.94
C ASP A 22 1.91 14.54 13.02
N GLN A 23 1.86 15.42 12.02
CA GLN A 23 0.76 15.50 11.06
C GLN A 23 1.28 15.58 9.61
N PRO A 24 1.86 14.51 9.10
CA PRO A 24 2.41 14.51 7.75
C PRO A 24 1.29 14.62 6.71
N LEU A 25 1.50 15.48 5.72
CA LEU A 25 0.51 15.84 4.70
C LEU A 25 0.07 14.66 3.83
N TYR A 26 0.93 13.65 3.66
CA TYR A 26 0.58 12.46 2.89
C TYR A 26 -0.64 11.72 3.47
N LYS A 27 -0.91 11.83 4.78
CA LYS A 27 -2.07 11.20 5.43
C LYS A 27 -3.42 11.71 4.92
N LYS A 28 -3.46 12.87 4.27
CA LYS A 28 -4.67 13.34 3.59
C LYS A 28 -5.12 12.39 2.48
N TYR A 29 -4.15 11.79 1.79
CA TYR A 29 -4.38 10.90 0.65
C TYR A 29 -4.11 9.43 0.93
N PHE A 30 -3.33 9.13 1.96
CA PHE A 30 -2.98 7.79 2.39
C PHE A 30 -3.09 7.67 3.92
N PRO A 31 -4.30 7.45 4.47
CA PRO A 31 -4.55 7.53 5.91
C PRO A 31 -4.24 6.25 6.70
N HIS A 32 -3.99 5.12 6.04
CA HIS A 32 -3.76 3.83 6.69
C HIS A 32 -2.31 3.34 6.59
N GLY A 33 -1.99 2.21 7.20
CA GLY A 33 -0.70 1.55 7.07
C GLY A 33 -0.50 0.91 5.70
N THR A 34 0.75 0.65 5.33
CA THR A 34 1.10 0.00 4.06
C THR A 34 0.99 -1.52 4.15
N SER A 35 1.02 -2.09 5.36
CA SER A 35 1.21 -3.51 5.58
C SER A 35 0.68 -3.94 6.94
N HIS A 36 0.19 -5.16 7.04
CA HIS A 36 -0.09 -5.87 8.27
C HIS A 36 0.27 -7.35 8.15
N TYR A 37 0.38 -8.07 9.26
CA TYR A 37 0.52 -9.52 9.24
C TYR A 37 -0.76 -10.17 8.74
N LEU A 38 -0.59 -11.22 7.96
CA LEU A 38 -1.66 -12.04 7.40
C LEU A 38 -1.39 -13.50 7.78
N GLY A 39 -2.41 -14.20 8.29
CA GLY A 39 -2.30 -15.59 8.70
C GLY A 39 -3.67 -16.24 8.84
N LEU A 40 -3.97 -16.82 9.99
CA LEU A 40 -5.31 -17.38 10.26
C LEU A 40 -6.39 -16.29 10.25
N ASP A 41 -6.04 -15.12 10.77
CA ASP A 41 -6.87 -13.93 10.66
C ASP A 41 -6.35 -13.00 9.57
N VAL A 42 -7.24 -12.24 8.93
CA VAL A 42 -6.88 -11.24 7.90
C VAL A 42 -5.92 -10.19 8.48
N HIS A 43 -6.23 -9.67 9.68
CA HIS A 43 -5.32 -8.87 10.47
C HIS A 43 -4.78 -9.75 11.60
N ASP A 44 -3.72 -10.50 11.30
CA ASP A 44 -3.21 -11.48 12.22
C ASP A 44 -2.27 -10.86 13.26
N TYR A 45 -2.03 -11.61 14.32
CA TYR A 45 -1.12 -11.21 15.39
C TYR A 45 0.31 -11.09 14.86
N GLY A 46 0.98 -10.02 15.23
CA GLY A 46 2.39 -9.80 14.93
C GLY A 46 2.93 -8.55 15.62
N ASP A 47 4.21 -8.58 15.95
CA ASP A 47 4.91 -7.41 16.48
C ASP A 47 5.40 -6.51 15.33
N LYS A 48 4.78 -5.35 15.16
CA LYS A 48 5.12 -4.37 14.12
C LYS A 48 6.52 -3.75 14.27
N TYR A 49 7.17 -3.93 15.41
CA TYR A 49 8.53 -3.45 15.67
C TYR A 49 9.60 -4.52 15.47
N ARG A 50 9.18 -5.76 15.28
CA ARG A 50 10.08 -6.88 14.98
C ARG A 50 10.64 -6.74 13.57
N LYS A 51 11.91 -7.07 13.39
CA LYS A 51 12.51 -7.19 12.06
C LYS A 51 11.84 -8.33 11.30
N PHE A 52 11.69 -8.17 10.01
CA PHE A 52 11.17 -9.24 9.15
C PHE A 52 12.08 -10.44 9.15
N GLU A 53 11.49 -11.61 9.25
CA GLU A 53 12.19 -12.90 9.23
C GLU A 53 11.57 -13.80 8.15
N PRO A 54 12.35 -14.70 7.56
CA PRO A 54 11.84 -15.68 6.60
C PRO A 54 10.65 -16.46 7.16
N GLY A 55 9.63 -16.67 6.34
CA GLY A 55 8.38 -17.31 6.72
C GLY A 55 7.27 -16.38 7.17
N MET A 56 7.54 -15.10 7.42
CA MET A 56 6.50 -14.10 7.67
C MET A 56 5.72 -13.80 6.40
N VAL A 57 4.40 -13.67 6.53
CA VAL A 57 3.50 -13.22 5.46
C VAL A 57 2.89 -11.88 5.87
N LEU A 58 3.00 -10.92 4.98
CA LEU A 58 2.50 -9.56 5.19
C LEU A 58 1.79 -9.06 3.94
N THR A 59 0.78 -8.23 4.12
CA THR A 59 0.21 -7.49 3.00
C THR A 59 1.15 -6.38 2.54
N CYS A 60 1.02 -5.98 1.29
CA CYS A 60 1.58 -4.75 0.74
C CYS A 60 0.43 -4.02 0.04
N GLU A 61 -0.14 -3.02 0.70
CA GLU A 61 -1.42 -2.43 0.32
C GLU A 61 -1.41 -0.89 0.29
N PRO A 62 -0.48 -0.26 -0.45
CA PRO A 62 -0.52 1.18 -0.62
C PRO A 62 -1.82 1.62 -1.31
N GLY A 63 -2.37 2.74 -0.87
CA GLY A 63 -3.59 3.29 -1.46
C GLY A 63 -3.55 4.81 -1.55
N ILE A 64 -4.27 5.36 -2.51
CA ILE A 64 -4.47 6.81 -2.68
C ILE A 64 -5.95 7.09 -2.71
N TYR A 65 -6.39 8.04 -1.89
CA TYR A 65 -7.80 8.42 -1.74
C TYR A 65 -7.95 9.93 -1.91
N ILE A 66 -8.62 10.35 -2.97
CA ILE A 66 -8.89 11.75 -3.30
C ILE A 66 -10.36 12.03 -2.97
N ARG A 67 -10.62 12.46 -1.73
CA ARG A 67 -11.99 12.62 -1.22
C ARG A 67 -12.80 13.63 -2.03
N ASP A 68 -12.17 14.72 -2.45
CA ASP A 68 -12.83 15.78 -3.21
C ASP A 68 -13.32 15.31 -4.59
N GLU A 69 -12.74 14.23 -5.11
CA GLU A 69 -13.10 13.60 -6.38
C GLU A 69 -13.90 12.29 -6.19
N ALA A 70 -14.13 11.88 -4.94
CA ALA A 70 -14.75 10.59 -4.60
C ALA A 70 -14.04 9.38 -5.24
N ILE A 71 -12.69 9.46 -5.37
CA ILE A 71 -11.85 8.43 -5.98
C ILE A 71 -10.96 7.81 -4.91
N GLY A 72 -10.85 6.48 -4.94
CA GLY A 72 -9.88 5.74 -4.15
C GLY A 72 -9.38 4.53 -4.93
N VAL A 73 -8.07 4.32 -4.90
CA VAL A 73 -7.40 3.15 -5.49
C VAL A 73 -6.47 2.52 -4.46
N ARG A 74 -6.63 1.23 -4.22
CA ARG A 74 -5.72 0.40 -3.43
C ARG A 74 -5.48 -0.90 -4.18
N ILE A 75 -4.22 -1.26 -4.34
CA ILE A 75 -3.79 -2.56 -4.85
C ILE A 75 -3.05 -3.25 -3.72
N GLU A 76 -3.42 -4.48 -3.44
CA GLU A 76 -2.91 -5.27 -2.32
C GLU A 76 -2.28 -6.55 -2.82
N ASN A 77 -1.10 -6.83 -2.34
CA ASN A 77 -0.36 -8.06 -2.60
C ASN A 77 -0.02 -8.72 -1.27
N ASP A 78 0.00 -10.05 -1.25
CA ASP A 78 0.45 -10.85 -0.11
C ASP A 78 1.90 -11.27 -0.33
N ILE A 79 2.76 -10.87 0.58
CA ILE A 79 4.19 -11.01 0.43
C ILE A 79 4.75 -12.00 1.44
N LEU A 80 5.37 -13.07 0.96
CA LEU A 80 6.15 -13.99 1.79
C LEU A 80 7.58 -13.44 1.91
N VAL A 81 8.01 -13.20 3.13
CA VAL A 81 9.40 -12.87 3.45
C VAL A 81 10.27 -14.11 3.33
N THR A 82 11.39 -14.01 2.64
CA THR A 82 12.37 -15.10 2.46
C THR A 82 13.77 -14.61 2.84
N GLU A 83 14.76 -15.50 2.87
CA GLU A 83 16.17 -15.11 3.02
C GLU A 83 16.73 -14.33 1.83
N GLY A 84 16.08 -14.43 0.69
CA GLY A 84 16.47 -13.74 -0.54
C GLY A 84 15.46 -12.67 -0.95
N ARG A 85 15.00 -12.71 -2.20
CA ARG A 85 13.95 -11.82 -2.68
C ARG A 85 12.60 -12.25 -2.12
N PRO A 86 11.76 -11.31 -1.68
CA PRO A 86 10.40 -11.65 -1.26
C PRO A 86 9.62 -12.28 -2.41
N VAL A 87 8.65 -13.12 -2.05
CA VAL A 87 7.76 -13.79 -3.01
C VAL A 87 6.37 -13.15 -2.92
N ASP A 88 5.87 -12.68 -4.05
CA ASP A 88 4.48 -12.22 -4.17
C ASP A 88 3.57 -13.44 -4.36
N LEU A 89 2.80 -13.78 -3.33
CA LEU A 89 1.87 -14.91 -3.34
C LEU A 89 0.65 -14.66 -4.23
N THR A 90 0.37 -13.39 -4.53
CA THR A 90 -0.76 -12.93 -5.36
C THR A 90 -0.33 -12.53 -6.77
N ALA A 91 0.88 -12.89 -7.19
CA ALA A 91 1.45 -12.50 -8.49
C ALA A 91 0.57 -12.88 -9.70
N ASN A 92 -0.23 -13.95 -9.57
CA ASN A 92 -1.10 -14.45 -10.65
C ASN A 92 -2.50 -13.78 -10.67
N ILE A 93 -2.77 -12.88 -9.74
CA ILE A 93 -4.05 -12.16 -9.69
C ILE A 93 -3.96 -10.94 -10.61
N PRO A 94 -4.91 -10.75 -11.55
CA PRO A 94 -4.95 -9.57 -12.41
C PRO A 94 -5.03 -8.27 -11.61
N ARG A 95 -4.25 -7.26 -11.99
CA ARG A 95 -4.17 -5.96 -11.30
C ARG A 95 -4.32 -4.77 -12.23
N GLU A 96 -3.97 -4.97 -13.50
CA GLU A 96 -4.08 -3.90 -14.49
C GLU A 96 -5.56 -3.68 -14.86
N ALA A 97 -5.98 -2.41 -14.98
CA ALA A 97 -7.37 -2.05 -15.22
C ALA A 97 -7.90 -2.71 -16.50
N GLU A 98 -7.13 -2.66 -17.57
CA GLU A 98 -7.48 -3.22 -18.87
C GLU A 98 -7.68 -4.73 -18.80
N GLU A 99 -6.82 -5.44 -18.07
CA GLU A 99 -6.92 -6.89 -17.87
C GLU A 99 -8.20 -7.27 -17.10
N ILE A 100 -8.50 -6.51 -16.04
CA ILE A 100 -9.70 -6.71 -15.21
C ILE A 100 -10.96 -6.44 -16.04
N GLU A 101 -10.99 -5.33 -16.79
CA GLU A 101 -12.12 -5.00 -17.67
C GLU A 101 -12.34 -6.07 -18.74
N GLU A 102 -11.29 -6.61 -19.35
CA GLU A 102 -11.37 -7.68 -20.33
C GLU A 102 -11.95 -8.97 -19.72
N LEU A 103 -11.51 -9.32 -18.50
CA LEU A 103 -12.03 -10.49 -17.79
C LEU A 103 -13.50 -10.34 -17.39
N MET A 104 -13.92 -9.14 -17.00
CA MET A 104 -15.29 -8.87 -16.59
C MET A 104 -16.29 -8.80 -17.77
N ASN A 105 -15.80 -8.54 -18.96
CA ASN A 105 -16.63 -8.44 -20.19
C ASN A 105 -16.76 -9.78 -20.94
N LYS A 106 -16.27 -10.86 -20.39
CA LYS A 106 -16.47 -12.24 -20.89
C LYS A 106 -17.72 -12.83 -20.26
#